data_359afc5bc041623ddcf109d00f3835b0
#
_entry.id   359afc5bc041623ddcf109d00f3835b0
#
_cell.length_a   1.000
_cell.length_b   1.000
_cell.length_c   1.000
_cell.angle_alpha   90.00
_cell.angle_beta   90.00
_cell.angle_gamma   90.00
#
_symmetry.space_group_name_H-M   'P 1'
#
loop_
_entity.id
_entity.type
_entity.pdbx_description
1 polymer ?
#
loop_
_entity_poly.entity_id
_entity_poly.type
_entity_poly.pdbx_seq_one_letter_code
_entity_poly.pdbx_strand_id
1 'polypeptide(L)'
;MSAITAPTFLEVGHTMIGNLGGPMAVLMPATLLSAVPVLLALHRLRRRASFTLILVGTGLLAVALVITLSVNVPIDSAIAGWTVETLPADWTGIRDRWEAYHAIRTFVSLAGFGSALAAILWSREEAATFP
;
A
#
# COMPACT_ATOMS: atom_id res chain seq x y z
N MET A 1 -16.32 -17.84 -11.86
CA MET A 1 -15.95 -17.22 -10.57
C MET A 1 -16.78 -17.88 -9.48
N SER A 2 -16.15 -18.63 -8.59
CA SER A 2 -16.85 -19.21 -7.43
C SER A 2 -17.33 -18.06 -6.55
N ALA A 3 -18.64 -17.90 -6.42
CA ALA A 3 -19.21 -16.93 -5.51
C ALA A 3 -18.82 -17.32 -4.08
N ILE A 4 -17.93 -16.57 -3.44
CA ILE A 4 -17.60 -16.76 -2.03
C ILE A 4 -18.90 -16.54 -1.24
N THR A 5 -19.24 -17.49 -0.37
CA THR A 5 -20.43 -17.37 0.48
C THR A 5 -20.24 -16.29 1.55
N ALA A 6 -21.33 -15.71 2.03
CA ALA A 6 -21.26 -14.67 3.06
C ALA A 6 -20.51 -15.12 4.33
N PRO A 7 -20.72 -16.33 4.89
CA PRO A 7 -19.94 -16.78 6.05
C PRO A 7 -18.43 -16.87 5.75
N THR A 8 -18.05 -17.42 4.61
CA THR A 8 -16.64 -17.52 4.22
C THR A 8 -16.00 -16.15 4.02
N PHE A 9 -16.72 -15.19 3.44
CA PHE A 9 -16.24 -13.82 3.28
C PHE A 9 -15.97 -13.16 4.64
N LEU A 10 -16.89 -13.31 5.60
CA LEU A 10 -16.72 -12.75 6.95
C LEU A 10 -15.54 -13.39 7.70
N GLU A 11 -15.40 -14.72 7.63
CA GLU A 11 -14.31 -15.43 8.28
C GLU A 11 -12.95 -14.98 7.75
N VAL A 12 -12.79 -14.93 6.44
CA VAL A 12 -11.54 -14.44 5.81
C VAL A 12 -11.31 -12.96 6.12
N GLY A 13 -12.35 -12.12 6.00
CA GLY A 13 -12.27 -10.69 6.28
C GLY A 13 -11.83 -10.42 7.72
N HIS A 14 -12.49 -11.02 8.72
CA HIS A 14 -12.13 -10.86 10.13
C HIS A 14 -10.71 -11.33 10.43
N THR A 15 -10.29 -12.46 9.84
CA THR A 15 -8.93 -12.99 10.02
C THR A 15 -7.88 -12.06 9.43
N MET A 16 -8.10 -11.55 8.22
CA MET A 16 -7.17 -10.65 7.54
C MET A 16 -7.09 -9.29 8.26
N ILE A 17 -8.23 -8.70 8.60
CA ILE A 17 -8.30 -7.41 9.28
C ILE A 17 -7.62 -7.50 10.66
N GLY A 18 -7.93 -8.55 11.44
CA GLY A 18 -7.37 -8.75 12.77
C GLY A 18 -5.85 -8.95 12.77
N ASN A 19 -5.32 -9.70 11.80
CA ASN A 19 -3.89 -10.03 11.76
C ASN A 19 -3.04 -8.98 11.03
N LEU A 20 -3.57 -8.31 10.01
CA LEU A 20 -2.78 -7.41 9.16
C LEU A 20 -3.04 -5.93 9.43
N GLY A 21 -4.20 -5.57 9.97
CA GLY A 21 -4.57 -4.17 10.17
C GLY A 21 -3.58 -3.41 11.06
N GLY A 22 -3.23 -3.98 12.23
CA GLY A 22 -2.27 -3.39 13.15
C GLY A 22 -0.87 -3.21 12.56
N PRO A 23 -0.21 -4.28 12.09
CA PRO A 23 1.09 -4.17 11.43
C PRO A 23 1.11 -3.19 10.26
N MET A 24 0.10 -3.18 9.39
CA MET A 24 0.03 -2.27 8.25
C MET A 24 -0.13 -0.81 8.67
N ALA A 25 -0.87 -0.52 9.74
CA ALA A 25 -1.03 0.83 10.28
C ALA A 25 0.31 1.46 10.71
N VAL A 26 1.29 0.65 11.09
CA VAL A 26 2.63 1.10 11.48
C VAL A 26 3.60 1.09 10.29
N LEU A 27 3.62 0.00 9.51
CA LEU A 27 4.61 -0.20 8.45
C LEU A 27 4.46 0.80 7.30
N MET A 28 3.24 1.14 6.90
CA MET A 28 3.03 2.08 5.78
C MET A 28 3.55 3.49 6.10
N PRO A 29 3.19 4.15 7.22
CA PRO A 29 3.78 5.44 7.59
C PRO A 29 5.29 5.36 7.83
N ALA A 30 5.78 4.30 8.47
CA ALA A 30 7.21 4.10 8.71
C ALA A 30 8.01 4.06 7.42
N THR A 31 7.49 3.39 6.38
CA THR A 31 8.12 3.34 5.05
C THR A 31 8.22 4.75 4.44
N LEU A 32 7.16 5.56 4.52
CA LEU A 32 7.20 6.93 4.02
C LEU A 32 8.19 7.81 4.79
N LEU A 33 8.22 7.69 6.11
CA LEU A 33 9.15 8.43 6.95
C LEU A 33 10.61 8.04 6.67
N SER A 34 10.88 6.76 6.41
CA SER A 34 12.24 6.28 6.08
C SER A 34 12.76 6.80 4.73
N ALA A 35 11.88 7.21 3.83
CA ALA A 35 12.29 7.82 2.56
C ALA A 35 12.90 9.22 2.73
N VAL A 36 12.55 9.95 3.79
CA VAL A 36 13.02 11.34 4.03
C VAL A 36 14.55 11.43 4.12
N PRO A 37 15.23 10.69 5.02
CA PRO A 37 16.70 10.75 5.09
C PRO A 37 17.37 10.29 3.79
N VAL A 38 16.79 9.32 3.08
CA VAL A 38 17.32 8.86 1.79
C VAL A 38 17.24 9.96 0.75
N LEU A 39 16.10 10.64 0.62
CA LEU A 39 15.91 11.77 -0.28
C LEU A 39 16.87 12.92 0.04
N LEU A 40 17.07 13.25 1.30
CA LEU A 40 18.02 14.28 1.73
C LEU A 40 19.45 13.91 1.36
N ALA A 41 19.86 12.66 1.57
CA ALA A 41 21.19 12.17 1.21
C ALA A 41 21.42 12.23 -0.30
N LEU A 42 20.48 11.71 -1.11
CA LEU A 42 20.58 11.73 -2.58
C LEU A 42 20.62 13.16 -3.14
N HIS A 43 19.83 14.07 -2.56
CA HIS A 43 19.86 15.48 -2.93
C HIS A 43 21.22 16.12 -2.65
N ARG A 44 21.80 15.89 -1.46
CA ARG A 44 23.13 16.40 -1.07
C ARG A 44 24.24 15.83 -1.94
N LEU A 45 24.14 14.56 -2.30
CA LEU A 45 25.11 13.88 -3.17
C LEU A 45 24.91 14.20 -4.66
N ARG A 46 23.95 15.05 -5.00
CA ARG A 46 23.58 15.44 -6.37
C ARG A 46 23.23 14.27 -7.30
N ARG A 47 22.75 13.15 -6.76
CA ARG A 47 22.34 11.97 -7.52
C ARG A 47 20.91 12.14 -8.04
N ARG A 48 20.77 12.86 -9.14
CA ARG A 48 19.46 13.32 -9.65
C ARG A 48 18.54 12.19 -10.07
N ALA A 49 19.05 11.18 -10.79
CA ALA A 49 18.24 10.07 -11.27
C ALA A 49 17.72 9.23 -10.11
N SER A 50 18.59 8.82 -9.18
CA SER A 50 18.20 8.06 -7.98
C SER A 50 17.26 8.87 -7.09
N PHE A 51 17.48 10.17 -6.94
CA PHE A 51 16.57 11.06 -6.21
C PHE A 51 15.16 11.07 -6.82
N THR A 52 15.07 11.24 -8.15
CA THR A 52 13.77 11.25 -8.86
C THR A 52 13.04 9.92 -8.72
N LEU A 53 13.74 8.81 -8.85
CA LEU A 53 13.16 7.46 -8.70
C LEU A 53 12.63 7.21 -7.28
N ILE A 54 13.39 7.60 -6.24
CA ILE A 54 12.91 7.50 -4.84
C ILE A 54 11.73 8.44 -4.60
N LEU A 55 11.76 9.65 -5.13
CA LEU A 55 10.66 10.60 -5.00
C LEU A 55 9.36 10.07 -5.64
N VAL A 56 9.45 9.52 -6.86
CA VAL A 56 8.31 8.88 -7.55
C VAL A 56 7.81 7.69 -6.74
N GLY A 57 8.71 6.80 -6.29
CA GLY A 57 8.35 5.65 -5.45
C GLY A 57 7.64 6.05 -4.17
N THR A 58 8.16 7.07 -3.47
CA THR A 58 7.56 7.61 -2.26
C THR A 58 6.18 8.23 -2.53
N GLY A 59 6.02 8.96 -3.63
CA GLY A 59 4.74 9.52 -4.06
C GLY A 59 3.69 8.44 -4.34
N LEU A 60 4.07 7.36 -5.02
CA LEU A 60 3.18 6.21 -5.26
C LEU A 60 2.76 5.53 -3.96
N LEU A 61 3.69 5.33 -3.01
CA LEU A 61 3.36 4.78 -1.69
C LEU A 61 2.46 5.72 -0.88
N ALA A 62 2.64 7.03 -0.99
CA ALA A 62 1.74 8.00 -0.38
C ALA A 62 0.32 7.91 -0.96
N VAL A 63 0.18 7.77 -2.28
CA VAL A 63 -1.12 7.54 -2.94
C VAL A 63 -1.74 6.23 -2.44
N ALA A 64 -0.97 5.14 -2.33
CA ALA A 64 -1.47 3.88 -1.78
C ALA A 64 -1.95 4.04 -0.33
N LEU A 65 -1.26 4.82 0.50
CA LEU A 65 -1.69 5.11 1.87
C LEU A 65 -2.99 5.92 1.89
N VAL A 66 -3.13 6.94 1.04
CA VAL A 66 -4.38 7.72 0.93
C VAL A 66 -5.55 6.82 0.54
N ILE A 67 -5.39 5.93 -0.44
CA ILE A 67 -6.43 4.96 -0.82
C ILE A 67 -6.78 4.06 0.37
N THR A 68 -5.77 3.57 1.09
CA THR A 68 -5.96 2.72 2.27
C THR A 68 -6.79 3.43 3.32
N LEU A 69 -6.43 4.65 3.70
CA LEU A 69 -7.09 5.40 4.77
C LEU A 69 -8.50 5.88 4.39
N SER A 70 -8.70 6.24 3.11
CA SER A 70 -9.99 6.81 2.66
C SER A 70 -11.01 5.76 2.22
N VAL A 71 -10.58 4.57 1.81
CA VAL A 71 -11.47 3.54 1.26
C VAL A 71 -11.36 2.22 2.03
N ASN A 72 -10.16 1.63 2.12
CA ASN A 72 -10.02 0.30 2.71
C ASN A 72 -10.31 0.31 4.22
N VAL A 73 -9.73 1.22 4.99
CA VAL A 73 -9.92 1.27 6.45
C VAL A 73 -11.38 1.47 6.87
N PRO A 74 -12.18 2.40 6.26
CA PRO A 74 -13.59 2.49 6.56
C PRO A 74 -14.38 1.22 6.25
N ILE A 75 -14.08 0.55 5.13
CA ILE A 75 -14.73 -0.72 4.75
C ILE A 75 -14.30 -1.84 5.70
N ASP A 76 -13.01 -1.95 6.04
CA ASP A 76 -12.49 -2.92 7.00
C ASP A 76 -13.17 -2.77 8.37
N SER A 77 -13.35 -1.54 8.83
CA SER A 77 -14.03 -1.24 10.08
C SER A 77 -15.51 -1.65 10.06
N ALA A 78 -16.18 -1.49 8.92
CA ALA A 78 -17.55 -1.94 8.73
C ALA A 78 -17.63 -3.48 8.75
N ILE A 79 -16.77 -4.16 7.97
CA ILE A 79 -16.71 -5.63 7.89
C ILE A 79 -16.42 -6.23 9.27
N ALA A 80 -15.53 -5.64 10.05
CA ALA A 80 -15.19 -6.12 11.38
C ALA A 80 -16.39 -6.14 12.37
N GLY A 81 -17.39 -5.30 12.13
CA GLY A 81 -18.65 -5.27 12.92
C GLY A 81 -19.77 -6.15 12.39
N TRP A 82 -19.61 -6.79 11.22
CA TRP A 82 -20.68 -7.60 10.63
C TRP A 82 -20.70 -9.04 11.17
N THR A 83 -21.91 -9.57 11.29
CA THR A 83 -22.18 -11.00 11.49
C THR A 83 -23.04 -11.50 10.32
N VAL A 84 -23.30 -12.81 10.27
CA VAL A 84 -24.18 -13.39 9.24
C VAL A 84 -25.60 -12.79 9.31
N GLU A 85 -26.06 -12.45 10.52
CA GLU A 85 -27.40 -11.87 10.77
C GLU A 85 -27.45 -10.36 10.48
N THR A 86 -26.34 -9.65 10.62
CA THR A 86 -26.26 -8.20 10.46
C THR A 86 -25.67 -7.76 9.12
N LEU A 87 -25.41 -8.72 8.23
CA LEU A 87 -24.80 -8.45 6.93
C LEU A 87 -25.73 -7.59 6.07
N PRO A 88 -25.27 -6.43 5.54
CA PRO A 88 -26.08 -5.58 4.66
C PRO A 88 -26.53 -6.33 3.41
N ALA A 89 -27.70 -5.99 2.88
CA ALA A 89 -28.23 -6.60 1.65
C ALA A 89 -27.33 -6.38 0.42
N ASP A 90 -26.58 -5.27 0.40
CA ASP A 90 -25.64 -4.87 -0.65
C ASP A 90 -24.18 -5.23 -0.37
N TRP A 91 -23.91 -6.15 0.57
CA TRP A 91 -22.56 -6.54 0.99
C TRP A 91 -21.66 -6.97 -0.18
N THR A 92 -22.24 -7.54 -1.24
CA THR A 92 -21.47 -7.94 -2.43
C THR A 92 -20.89 -6.72 -3.15
N GLY A 93 -21.66 -5.63 -3.26
CA GLY A 93 -21.17 -4.38 -3.85
C GLY A 93 -20.07 -3.72 -3.00
N ILE A 94 -20.18 -3.81 -1.68
CA ILE A 94 -19.15 -3.31 -0.75
C ILE A 94 -17.88 -4.15 -0.88
N ARG A 95 -18.01 -5.49 -0.94
CA ARG A 95 -16.89 -6.40 -1.21
C ARG A 95 -16.20 -6.08 -2.52
N ASP A 96 -16.96 -5.95 -3.62
CA ASP A 96 -16.40 -5.70 -4.95
C ASP A 96 -15.64 -4.36 -4.99
N ARG A 97 -16.17 -3.36 -4.32
CA ARG A 97 -15.48 -2.08 -4.14
C ARG A 97 -14.19 -2.24 -3.33
N TRP A 98 -14.24 -2.97 -2.23
CA TRP A 98 -13.06 -3.25 -1.40
C TRP A 98 -11.97 -3.98 -2.19
N GLU A 99 -12.33 -5.04 -2.93
CA GLU A 99 -11.40 -5.81 -3.77
C GLU A 99 -10.77 -4.92 -4.86
N ALA A 100 -11.56 -4.08 -5.54
CA ALA A 100 -11.07 -3.20 -6.58
C ALA A 100 -10.02 -2.19 -6.04
N TYR A 101 -10.32 -1.52 -4.93
CA TYR A 101 -9.38 -0.57 -4.31
C TYR A 101 -8.17 -1.27 -3.68
N HIS A 102 -8.35 -2.46 -3.14
CA HIS A 102 -7.26 -3.29 -2.66
C HIS A 102 -6.29 -3.66 -3.80
N ALA A 103 -6.81 -4.06 -4.96
CA ALA A 103 -6.00 -4.33 -6.14
C ALA A 103 -5.27 -3.06 -6.63
N ILE A 104 -5.97 -1.93 -6.76
CA ILE A 104 -5.38 -0.65 -7.20
C ILE A 104 -4.21 -0.27 -6.28
N ARG A 105 -4.43 -0.24 -4.96
CA ARG A 105 -3.35 0.12 -4.01
C ARG A 105 -2.18 -0.86 -4.07
N THR A 106 -2.44 -2.14 -4.33
CA THR A 106 -1.39 -3.16 -4.44
C THR A 106 -0.51 -2.89 -5.66
N PHE A 107 -1.09 -2.64 -6.84
CA PHE A 107 -0.33 -2.31 -8.03
C PHE A 107 0.43 -1.00 -7.90
N VAL A 108 -0.18 0.02 -7.30
CA VAL A 108 0.49 1.30 -7.00
C VAL A 108 1.68 1.10 -6.06
N SER A 109 1.52 0.27 -5.02
CA SER A 109 2.62 -0.06 -4.08
C SER A 109 3.74 -0.84 -4.76
N LEU A 110 3.40 -1.80 -5.63
CA LEU A 110 4.40 -2.56 -6.41
C LEU A 110 5.20 -1.65 -7.35
N ALA A 111 4.52 -0.71 -8.02
CA ALA A 111 5.19 0.27 -8.87
C ALA A 111 6.11 1.19 -8.04
N GLY A 112 5.67 1.62 -6.85
CA GLY A 112 6.48 2.39 -5.92
C GLY A 112 7.71 1.63 -5.44
N PHE A 113 7.55 0.36 -5.09
CA PHE A 113 8.65 -0.52 -4.71
C PHE A 113 9.63 -0.76 -5.87
N GLY A 114 9.11 -1.02 -7.08
CA GLY A 114 9.94 -1.17 -8.28
C GLY A 114 10.76 0.08 -8.58
N SER A 115 10.17 1.27 -8.42
CA SER A 115 10.90 2.55 -8.55
C SER A 115 12.02 2.69 -7.53
N ALA A 116 11.80 2.29 -6.27
CA ALA A 116 12.84 2.29 -5.24
C ALA A 116 13.98 1.30 -5.55
N LEU A 117 13.66 0.11 -6.04
CA LEU A 117 14.68 -0.86 -6.49
C LEU A 117 15.50 -0.32 -7.65
N ALA A 118 14.86 0.29 -8.66
CA ALA A 118 15.53 0.93 -9.77
C ALA A 118 16.48 2.04 -9.29
N ALA A 119 16.09 2.83 -8.31
CA ALA A 119 16.93 3.86 -7.71
C ALA A 119 18.21 3.28 -7.08
N ILE A 120 18.11 2.13 -6.42
CA ILE A 120 19.27 1.45 -5.82
C ILE A 120 20.26 0.99 -6.89
N LEU A 121 19.77 0.40 -7.97
CA LEU A 121 20.61 -0.04 -9.09
C LEU A 121 21.29 1.15 -9.76
N TRP A 122 20.52 2.21 -10.06
CA TRP A 122 21.04 3.41 -10.70
C TRP A 122 22.06 4.16 -9.83
N SER A 123 21.85 4.16 -8.50
CA SER A 123 22.80 4.80 -7.58
C SER A 123 24.19 4.18 -7.60
N ARG A 124 24.30 2.90 -7.91
CA ARG A 124 25.60 2.22 -8.08
C ARG A 124 26.31 2.68 -9.34
N GLU A 125 25.59 2.85 -10.44
CA GLU A 125 26.13 3.36 -11.70
C GLU A 125 26.58 4.83 -11.56
N GLU A 126 25.74 5.68 -10.93
CA GLU A 126 26.11 7.06 -10.62
C GLU A 126 27.35 7.15 -9.71
N ALA A 127 27.55 6.20 -8.78
CA ALA A 127 28.75 6.16 -7.94
C ALA A 127 30.01 5.74 -8.70
N ALA A 128 29.89 4.89 -9.70
CA ALA A 128 31.00 4.42 -10.52
C ALA A 128 31.48 5.47 -11.54
N THR A 129 30.63 6.43 -11.89
CA THR A 129 30.90 7.41 -12.94
C THR A 129 31.60 8.68 -12.42
N PHE A 130 31.56 8.91 -11.10
CA PHE A 130 32.22 10.06 -10.43
C PHE A 130 33.25 9.52 -9.42
N PRO A 131 34.56 9.52 -9.75
CA PRO A 131 35.63 9.21 -8.82
C PRO A 131 35.77 10.24 -7.71
#